data_31bc44be7686818b1f323d091ee6916e
#
_entry.id   31bc44be7686818b1f323d091ee6916e
#
_cell.length_a   1.000
_cell.length_b   1.000
_cell.length_c   1.000
_cell.angle_alpha   90.00
_cell.angle_beta   90.00
_cell.angle_gamma   90.00
#
_symmetry.space_group_name_H-M   'P 1'
#
loop_
_entity.id
_entity.type
_entity.pdbx_description
1 polymer ?
#
loop_
_entity_poly.entity_id
_entity_poly.type
_entity_poly.pdbx_seq_one_letter_code
_entity_poly.pdbx_strand_id
1 'polypeptide(L)'
;KKGFKFPTAFTVLFFVLHTFRMTVFFLLAGFFGRLLIERVGAGRFVLNRVMRIATPLAMFWPLVLTAFIATLLWAAAQANGGTLPEGPPPPPLTVETFPLLHLWFLYVLLIFYAAALVLRGIVHLIDRVGALRARLVDQVVRLIAGPLAPVLLAIPAAAALYFKPHWMMWFGIPTPDTGLIPNTAALIAFGVAFSFGWLIHRQPQILEN
;
A
#
# COMPACT_ATOMS: atom_id res chain seq x y z
N LYS A 1 3.46 23.79 31.61
CA LYS A 1 3.79 22.55 30.83
C LYS A 1 4.79 22.97 29.75
N LYS A 2 6.07 22.65 29.92
CA LYS A 2 7.09 22.85 28.86
C LYS A 2 6.81 21.85 27.75
N GLY A 3 6.25 22.30 26.63
CA GLY A 3 6.07 21.47 25.44
C GLY A 3 7.43 20.98 24.98
N PHE A 4 7.59 19.69 24.83
CA PHE A 4 8.79 19.05 24.27
C PHE A 4 8.91 19.49 22.81
N LYS A 5 9.83 20.41 22.51
CA LYS A 5 10.11 20.83 21.14
C LYS A 5 11.06 19.78 20.52
N PHE A 6 10.54 18.94 19.63
CA PHE A 6 11.40 18.10 18.84
C PHE A 6 12.36 18.95 18.00
N PRO A 7 13.65 18.63 17.96
CA PRO A 7 14.59 19.29 17.04
C PRO A 7 14.07 19.19 15.60
N THR A 8 14.14 20.29 14.85
CA THR A 8 13.66 20.37 13.44
C THR A 8 14.19 19.22 12.57
N ALA A 9 15.44 18.79 12.82
CA ALA A 9 16.03 17.66 12.12
C ALA A 9 15.24 16.34 12.29
N PHE A 10 14.74 16.04 13.49
CA PHE A 10 13.92 14.85 13.73
C PHE A 10 12.55 14.95 13.04
N THR A 11 11.95 16.14 13.01
CA THR A 11 10.69 16.36 12.31
C THR A 11 10.86 16.17 10.81
N VAL A 12 11.90 16.69 10.21
CA VAL A 12 12.23 16.52 8.78
C VAL A 12 12.52 15.05 8.48
N LEU A 13 13.35 14.38 9.28
CA LEU A 13 13.67 12.97 9.11
C LEU A 13 12.42 12.10 9.21
N PHE A 14 11.55 12.34 10.19
CA PHE A 14 10.27 11.64 10.35
C PHE A 14 9.40 11.82 9.11
N PHE A 15 9.25 13.07 8.64
CA PHE A 15 8.47 13.37 7.43
C PHE A 15 8.99 12.63 6.21
N VAL A 16 10.31 12.70 5.95
CA VAL A 16 10.94 12.03 4.81
C VAL A 16 10.72 10.51 4.89
N LEU A 17 11.03 9.89 6.03
CA LEU A 17 10.84 8.45 6.23
C LEU A 17 9.36 8.03 6.09
N HIS A 18 8.45 8.84 6.61
CA HIS A 18 7.02 8.55 6.55
C HIS A 18 6.46 8.63 5.13
N THR A 19 6.95 9.58 4.34
CA THR A 19 6.46 9.84 2.98
C THR A 19 6.83 8.72 2.01
N PHE A 20 8.08 8.23 2.03
CA PHE A 20 8.51 7.27 1.00
C PHE A 20 8.51 5.80 1.45
N ARG A 21 8.49 5.51 2.76
CA ARG A 21 8.57 4.13 3.29
C ARG A 21 7.56 3.19 2.63
N MET A 22 6.30 3.58 2.57
CA MET A 22 5.25 2.74 1.99
C MET A 22 5.35 2.67 0.46
N THR A 23 5.73 3.76 -0.19
CA THR A 23 5.94 3.80 -1.64
C THR A 23 7.04 2.83 -2.06
N VAL A 24 8.18 2.83 -1.37
CA VAL A 24 9.29 1.88 -1.61
C VAL A 24 8.87 0.45 -1.31
N PHE A 25 8.11 0.22 -0.24
CA PHE A 25 7.58 -1.11 0.09
C PHE A 25 6.73 -1.68 -1.06
N PHE A 26 5.77 -0.91 -1.59
CA PHE A 26 4.92 -1.37 -2.69
C PHE A 26 5.69 -1.52 -4.00
N LEU A 27 6.68 -0.67 -4.27
CA LEU A 27 7.58 -0.82 -5.41
C LEU A 27 8.33 -2.16 -5.35
N LEU A 28 8.99 -2.44 -4.24
CA LEU A 28 9.71 -3.70 -4.03
C LEU A 28 8.77 -4.91 -4.07
N ALA A 29 7.57 -4.78 -3.50
CA ALA A 29 6.57 -5.84 -3.55
C ALA A 29 6.14 -6.15 -5.00
N GLY A 30 5.98 -5.14 -5.85
CA GLY A 30 5.73 -5.31 -7.28
C GLY A 30 6.88 -6.03 -7.98
N PHE A 31 8.11 -5.58 -7.78
CA PHE A 31 9.31 -6.16 -8.37
C PHE A 31 9.49 -7.64 -7.98
N PHE A 32 9.50 -7.93 -6.69
CA PHE A 32 9.66 -9.31 -6.21
C PHE A 32 8.42 -10.18 -6.50
N GLY A 33 7.24 -9.57 -6.58
CA GLY A 33 6.02 -10.27 -7.01
C GLY A 33 6.15 -10.79 -8.44
N ARG A 34 6.63 -9.94 -9.34
CA ARG A 34 6.90 -10.32 -10.73
C ARG A 34 7.98 -11.39 -10.85
N LEU A 35 9.09 -11.20 -10.16
CA LEU A 35 10.17 -12.16 -10.10
C LEU A 35 9.67 -13.55 -9.66
N LEU A 36 8.85 -13.59 -8.60
CA LEU A 36 8.35 -14.86 -8.07
C LEU A 36 7.39 -15.54 -9.04
N ILE A 37 6.43 -14.82 -9.63
CA ILE A 37 5.46 -15.44 -10.54
C ILE A 37 6.14 -16.01 -11.80
N GLU A 38 7.22 -15.40 -12.27
CA GLU A 38 8.01 -15.91 -13.40
C GLU A 38 8.79 -17.17 -13.03
N ARG A 39 9.28 -17.28 -11.79
CA ARG A 39 10.04 -18.44 -11.32
C ARG A 39 9.17 -19.65 -10.99
N VAL A 40 8.03 -19.45 -10.34
CA VAL A 40 7.24 -20.56 -9.78
C VAL A 40 5.90 -20.79 -10.48
N GLY A 41 5.49 -19.88 -11.37
CA GLY A 41 4.20 -19.91 -12.05
C GLY A 41 3.04 -19.36 -11.18
N ALA A 42 1.88 -19.11 -11.82
CA ALA A 42 0.76 -18.41 -11.18
C ALA A 42 0.15 -19.19 -10.00
N GLY A 43 -0.05 -20.50 -10.13
CA GLY A 43 -0.68 -21.31 -9.05
C GLY A 43 0.15 -21.32 -7.77
N ARG A 44 1.46 -21.59 -7.87
CA ARG A 44 2.37 -21.57 -6.73
C ARG A 44 2.56 -20.16 -6.16
N PHE A 45 2.51 -19.15 -7.02
CA PHE A 45 2.52 -17.76 -6.59
C PHE A 45 1.32 -17.43 -5.70
N VAL A 46 0.09 -17.78 -6.13
CA VAL A 46 -1.14 -17.56 -5.33
C VAL A 46 -1.04 -18.26 -3.98
N LEU A 47 -0.68 -19.55 -3.97
CA LEU A 47 -0.50 -20.28 -2.71
C LEU A 47 0.52 -19.61 -1.78
N ASN A 48 1.65 -19.16 -2.35
CA ASN A 48 2.66 -18.44 -1.58
C ASN A 48 2.12 -17.12 -0.98
N ARG A 49 1.32 -16.34 -1.76
CA ARG A 49 0.72 -15.10 -1.25
C ARG A 49 -0.33 -15.37 -0.19
N VAL A 50 -1.16 -16.39 -0.38
CA VAL A 50 -2.13 -16.82 0.65
C VAL A 50 -1.41 -17.17 1.95
N MET A 51 -0.44 -18.05 1.90
CA MET A 51 0.26 -18.52 3.11
C MET A 51 1.11 -17.44 3.80
N ARG A 52 1.72 -16.52 3.03
CA ARG A 52 2.65 -15.53 3.59
C ARG A 52 2.04 -14.16 3.87
N ILE A 53 0.88 -13.86 3.32
CA ILE A 53 0.23 -12.55 3.48
C ILE A 53 -1.19 -12.71 4.01
N ALA A 54 -2.07 -13.50 3.33
CA ALA A 54 -3.46 -13.61 3.73
C ALA A 54 -3.61 -14.34 5.07
N THR A 55 -2.88 -15.44 5.29
CA THR A 55 -2.92 -16.18 6.56
C THR A 55 -2.44 -15.34 7.73
N PRO A 56 -1.26 -14.68 7.70
CA PRO A 56 -0.87 -13.76 8.77
C PRO A 56 -1.86 -12.61 8.97
N LEU A 57 -2.39 -12.03 7.91
CA LEU A 57 -3.40 -10.98 8.01
C LEU A 57 -4.62 -11.47 8.81
N ALA A 58 -5.16 -12.64 8.46
CA ALA A 58 -6.32 -13.20 9.13
C ALA A 58 -6.04 -13.60 10.60
N MET A 59 -4.84 -14.13 10.87
CA MET A 59 -4.46 -14.55 12.22
C MET A 59 -4.16 -13.36 13.15
N PHE A 60 -3.42 -12.38 12.65
CA PHE A 60 -2.98 -11.25 13.48
C PHE A 60 -3.99 -10.13 13.58
N TRP A 61 -4.95 -10.03 12.64
CA TRP A 61 -5.95 -8.98 12.71
C TRP A 61 -6.76 -8.99 14.02
N PRO A 62 -7.37 -10.10 14.48
CA PRO A 62 -8.12 -10.10 15.73
C PRO A 62 -7.23 -9.82 16.96
N LEU A 63 -5.97 -10.29 16.93
CA LEU A 63 -5.03 -10.04 18.00
C LEU A 63 -4.65 -8.55 18.09
N VAL A 64 -4.34 -7.92 16.97
CA VAL A 64 -4.02 -6.48 16.91
C VAL A 64 -5.23 -5.64 17.29
N LEU A 65 -6.43 -6.01 16.84
CA LEU A 65 -7.67 -5.31 17.19
C LEU A 65 -7.93 -5.40 18.70
N THR A 66 -7.81 -6.59 19.29
CA THR A 66 -8.01 -6.78 20.72
C THR A 66 -6.99 -5.99 21.54
N ALA A 67 -5.72 -6.02 21.17
CA ALA A 67 -4.67 -5.24 21.82
C ALA A 67 -4.92 -3.73 21.71
N PHE A 68 -5.37 -3.27 20.57
CA PHE A 68 -5.71 -1.86 20.33
C PHE A 68 -6.89 -1.41 21.19
N ILE A 69 -7.98 -2.18 21.24
CA ILE A 69 -9.15 -1.90 22.07
C ILE A 69 -8.75 -1.91 23.56
N ALA A 70 -8.00 -2.92 24.01
CA ALA A 70 -7.54 -3.00 25.39
C ALA A 70 -6.70 -1.78 25.80
N THR A 71 -5.83 -1.31 24.89
CA THR A 71 -5.00 -0.12 25.12
C THR A 71 -5.86 1.16 25.22
N LEU A 72 -6.86 1.30 24.35
CA LEU A 72 -7.79 2.45 24.39
C LEU A 72 -8.61 2.45 25.68
N LEU A 73 -9.16 1.31 26.08
CA LEU A 73 -9.94 1.20 27.33
C LEU A 73 -9.06 1.49 28.55
N TRP A 74 -7.83 0.96 28.58
CA TRP A 74 -6.89 1.25 29.65
C TRP A 74 -6.54 2.73 29.73
N ALA A 75 -6.24 3.37 28.59
CA ALA A 75 -5.95 4.81 28.51
C ALA A 75 -7.16 5.67 28.95
N ALA A 76 -8.36 5.28 28.52
CA ALA A 76 -9.60 5.96 28.92
C ALA A 76 -9.86 5.85 30.44
N ALA A 77 -9.67 4.66 31.01
CA ALA A 77 -9.80 4.48 32.46
C ALA A 77 -8.77 5.32 33.25
N GLN A 78 -7.52 5.36 32.80
CA GLN A 78 -6.49 6.19 33.43
C GLN A 78 -6.84 7.69 33.39
N ALA A 79 -7.39 8.16 32.28
CA ALA A 79 -7.79 9.55 32.13
C ALA A 79 -9.00 9.96 33.01
N ASN A 80 -9.85 8.97 33.38
CA ASN A 80 -11.08 9.17 34.16
C ASN A 80 -10.97 8.64 35.59
N GLY A 81 -9.80 8.59 36.17
CA GLY A 81 -9.61 8.19 37.58
C GLY A 81 -9.93 6.73 37.89
N GLY A 82 -9.77 5.84 36.91
CA GLY A 82 -9.99 4.39 37.06
C GLY A 82 -11.36 3.90 36.60
N THR A 83 -12.26 4.77 36.17
CA THR A 83 -13.58 4.41 35.63
C THR A 83 -13.60 4.54 34.11
N LEU A 84 -14.33 3.66 33.45
CA LEU A 84 -14.56 3.81 32.00
C LEU A 84 -15.59 4.91 31.77
N PRO A 85 -15.35 5.82 30.81
CA PRO A 85 -16.34 6.84 30.46
C PRO A 85 -17.58 6.17 29.87
N GLU A 86 -18.76 6.67 30.26
CA GLU A 86 -20.01 6.33 29.56
C GLU A 86 -19.95 7.00 28.19
N GLY A 87 -19.82 6.21 27.13
CA GLY A 87 -19.75 6.68 25.75
C GLY A 87 -20.77 5.95 24.87
N PRO A 88 -21.03 6.47 23.66
CA PRO A 88 -21.86 5.76 22.70
C PRO A 88 -21.25 4.39 22.37
N PRO A 89 -22.08 3.40 22.03
CA PRO A 89 -21.59 2.08 21.63
C PRO A 89 -20.62 2.19 20.43
N PRO A 90 -19.62 1.31 20.35
CA PRO A 90 -18.70 1.33 19.23
C PRO A 90 -19.46 1.15 17.90
N PRO A 91 -19.00 1.80 16.81
CA PRO A 91 -19.64 1.66 15.51
C PRO A 91 -19.67 0.19 15.07
N PRO A 92 -20.73 -0.25 14.40
CA PRO A 92 -20.82 -1.63 13.90
C PRO A 92 -19.70 -1.88 12.87
N LEU A 93 -19.22 -3.13 12.80
CA LEU A 93 -18.26 -3.55 11.79
C LEU A 93 -18.96 -3.66 10.43
N THR A 94 -18.80 -2.64 9.60
CA THR A 94 -19.31 -2.61 8.23
C THR A 94 -18.15 -2.58 7.24
N VAL A 95 -18.44 -2.66 5.94
CA VAL A 95 -17.44 -2.50 4.89
C VAL A 95 -16.72 -1.16 4.98
N GLU A 96 -17.40 -0.12 5.45
CA GLU A 96 -16.88 1.25 5.56
C GLU A 96 -16.11 1.50 6.87
N THR A 97 -16.51 0.84 7.96
CA THR A 97 -15.97 1.05 9.31
C THR A 97 -15.00 -0.05 9.75
N PHE A 98 -14.71 -1.03 8.90
CA PHE A 98 -13.85 -2.15 9.24
C PHE A 98 -12.43 -1.67 9.60
N PRO A 99 -11.93 -1.90 10.82
CA PRO A 99 -10.64 -1.38 11.26
C PRO A 99 -9.52 -2.28 10.77
N LEU A 100 -8.86 -1.93 9.68
CA LEU A 100 -7.67 -2.62 9.19
C LEU A 100 -6.44 -2.30 10.04
N LEU A 101 -6.46 -1.17 10.74
CA LEU A 101 -5.38 -0.70 11.62
C LEU A 101 -4.02 -0.72 10.89
N HIS A 102 -2.98 -1.19 11.55
CA HIS A 102 -1.64 -1.29 10.97
C HIS A 102 -1.48 -2.38 9.90
N LEU A 103 -2.47 -3.26 9.74
CA LEU A 103 -2.41 -4.37 8.77
C LEU A 103 -2.97 -3.99 7.37
N TRP A 104 -3.43 -2.75 7.21
CA TRP A 104 -3.98 -2.25 5.95
C TRP A 104 -3.04 -2.48 4.75
N PHE A 105 -1.72 -2.38 4.95
CA PHE A 105 -0.75 -2.55 3.87
C PHE A 105 -0.70 -3.99 3.32
N LEU A 106 -0.92 -5.00 4.15
CA LEU A 106 -1.04 -6.41 3.72
C LEU A 106 -2.31 -6.60 2.89
N TYR A 107 -3.41 -5.98 3.31
CA TYR A 107 -4.68 -6.02 2.60
C TYR A 107 -4.58 -5.37 1.22
N VAL A 108 -4.05 -4.15 1.14
CA VAL A 108 -3.83 -3.44 -0.13
C VAL A 108 -2.86 -4.20 -1.03
N LEU A 109 -1.84 -4.82 -0.46
CA LEU A 109 -0.91 -5.66 -1.21
C LEU A 109 -1.59 -6.88 -1.85
N LEU A 110 -2.53 -7.53 -1.14
CA LEU A 110 -3.33 -8.61 -1.72
C LEU A 110 -4.20 -8.12 -2.87
N ILE A 111 -4.81 -6.92 -2.74
CA ILE A 111 -5.58 -6.30 -3.82
C ILE A 111 -4.69 -6.09 -5.05
N PHE A 112 -3.48 -5.56 -4.89
CA PHE A 112 -2.56 -5.33 -6.01
C PHE A 112 -2.10 -6.63 -6.65
N TYR A 113 -1.81 -7.67 -5.89
CA TYR A 113 -1.48 -8.98 -6.46
C TYR A 113 -2.66 -9.60 -7.20
N ALA A 114 -3.87 -9.49 -6.67
CA ALA A 114 -5.08 -9.96 -7.35
C ALA A 114 -5.30 -9.19 -8.67
N ALA A 115 -5.22 -7.87 -8.63
CA ALA A 115 -5.32 -7.02 -9.82
C ALA A 115 -4.26 -7.35 -10.87
N ALA A 116 -3.00 -7.56 -10.46
CA ALA A 116 -1.91 -7.93 -11.36
C ALA A 116 -2.14 -9.29 -12.01
N LEU A 117 -2.67 -10.28 -11.26
CA LEU A 117 -3.02 -11.60 -11.80
C LEU A 117 -4.18 -11.53 -12.80
N VAL A 118 -5.22 -10.78 -12.46
CA VAL A 118 -6.37 -10.56 -13.37
C VAL A 118 -5.91 -9.86 -14.65
N LEU A 119 -5.17 -8.77 -14.53
CA LEU A 119 -4.64 -8.05 -15.69
C LEU A 119 -3.72 -8.92 -16.54
N ARG A 120 -2.84 -9.72 -15.91
CA ARG A 120 -2.00 -10.68 -16.61
C ARG A 120 -2.85 -11.71 -17.37
N GLY A 121 -3.91 -12.22 -16.76
CA GLY A 121 -4.85 -13.16 -17.39
C GLY A 121 -5.55 -12.54 -18.60
N ILE A 122 -6.10 -11.35 -18.45
CA ILE A 122 -6.75 -10.60 -19.54
C ILE A 122 -5.77 -10.37 -20.70
N VAL A 123 -4.58 -9.85 -20.41
CA VAL A 123 -3.56 -9.60 -21.43
C VAL A 123 -3.15 -10.88 -22.15
N HIS A 124 -3.07 -12.00 -21.43
CA HIS A 124 -2.74 -13.30 -22.05
C HIS A 124 -3.85 -13.85 -22.95
N LEU A 125 -5.12 -13.54 -22.64
CA LEU A 125 -6.27 -13.91 -23.48
C LEU A 125 -6.32 -13.09 -24.78
N ILE A 126 -5.98 -11.78 -24.71
CA ILE A 126 -6.05 -10.86 -25.86
C ILE A 126 -4.82 -11.04 -26.76
N ASP A 127 -3.63 -11.14 -26.18
CA ASP A 127 -2.36 -11.20 -26.91
C ASP A 127 -1.66 -12.56 -26.66
N ARG A 128 -2.19 -13.59 -27.32
CA ARG A 128 -1.64 -14.97 -27.22
C ARG A 128 -0.22 -15.07 -27.77
N VAL A 129 0.12 -14.28 -28.78
CA VAL A 129 1.45 -14.28 -29.43
C VAL A 129 2.46 -13.45 -28.64
N GLY A 130 1.99 -12.51 -27.81
CA GLY A 130 2.83 -11.67 -26.98
C GLY A 130 3.52 -10.50 -27.69
N ALA A 131 3.28 -10.30 -28.99
CA ALA A 131 3.95 -9.28 -29.78
C ALA A 131 3.50 -7.86 -29.43
N LEU A 132 2.18 -7.65 -29.26
CA LEU A 132 1.63 -6.37 -28.88
C LEU A 132 2.08 -5.99 -27.46
N ARG A 133 1.99 -6.94 -26.55
CA ARG A 133 2.44 -6.78 -25.16
C ARG A 133 3.92 -6.41 -25.08
N ALA A 134 4.79 -7.09 -25.87
CA ALA A 134 6.21 -6.76 -25.88
C ALA A 134 6.43 -5.29 -26.29
N ARG A 135 5.85 -4.87 -27.40
CA ARG A 135 6.00 -3.49 -27.91
C ARG A 135 5.47 -2.43 -26.94
N LEU A 136 4.24 -2.60 -26.44
CA LEU A 136 3.62 -1.62 -25.54
C LEU A 136 4.34 -1.55 -24.19
N VAL A 137 4.67 -2.70 -23.58
CA VAL A 137 5.37 -2.71 -22.31
C VAL A 137 6.77 -2.14 -22.44
N ASP A 138 7.50 -2.48 -23.50
CA ASP A 138 8.84 -1.94 -23.70
C ASP A 138 8.84 -0.43 -23.99
N GLN A 139 7.81 0.11 -24.64
CA GLN A 139 7.63 1.55 -24.79
C GLN A 139 7.33 2.23 -23.46
N VAL A 140 6.38 1.69 -22.70
CA VAL A 140 6.02 2.22 -21.37
C VAL A 140 7.22 2.16 -20.44
N VAL A 141 7.94 1.04 -20.39
CA VAL A 141 9.12 0.90 -19.52
C VAL A 141 10.21 1.91 -19.88
N ARG A 142 10.49 2.10 -21.18
CA ARG A 142 11.46 3.14 -21.62
C ARG A 142 11.04 4.54 -21.19
N LEU A 143 9.74 4.86 -21.27
CA LEU A 143 9.24 6.15 -20.85
C LEU A 143 9.36 6.38 -19.34
N ILE A 144 8.96 5.38 -18.52
CA ILE A 144 8.95 5.47 -17.06
C ILE A 144 10.30 5.15 -16.40
N ALA A 145 11.30 4.68 -17.15
CA ALA A 145 12.66 4.46 -16.67
C ALA A 145 13.66 5.54 -17.14
N GLY A 146 13.20 6.51 -17.93
CA GLY A 146 13.99 7.67 -18.35
C GLY A 146 14.17 8.72 -17.25
N PRO A 147 14.92 9.80 -17.51
CA PRO A 147 15.21 10.86 -16.53
C PRO A 147 13.93 11.58 -16.04
N LEU A 148 12.84 11.53 -16.78
CA LEU A 148 11.54 12.09 -16.40
C LEU A 148 10.67 11.12 -15.58
N ALA A 149 11.15 9.90 -15.31
CA ALA A 149 10.41 8.88 -14.57
C ALA A 149 9.82 9.37 -13.23
N PRO A 150 10.58 10.05 -12.36
CA PRO A 150 10.05 10.54 -11.09
C PRO A 150 8.86 11.47 -11.27
N VAL A 151 8.91 12.35 -12.26
CA VAL A 151 7.82 13.29 -12.57
C VAL A 151 6.61 12.56 -13.10
N LEU A 152 6.80 11.69 -14.11
CA LEU A 152 5.69 10.94 -14.74
C LEU A 152 4.98 10.02 -13.72
N LEU A 153 5.74 9.38 -12.83
CA LEU A 153 5.18 8.53 -11.78
C LEU A 153 4.50 9.34 -10.67
N ALA A 154 4.94 10.58 -10.42
CA ALA A 154 4.33 11.46 -9.43
C ALA A 154 2.99 12.05 -9.89
N ILE A 155 2.78 12.26 -11.20
CA ILE A 155 1.56 12.91 -11.73
C ILE A 155 0.26 12.23 -11.27
N PRO A 156 0.07 10.89 -11.42
CA PRO A 156 -1.19 10.26 -10.99
C PRO A 156 -1.43 10.39 -9.48
N ALA A 157 -0.37 10.26 -8.68
CA ALA A 157 -0.45 10.41 -7.23
C ALA A 157 -0.76 11.86 -6.83
N ALA A 158 -0.09 12.84 -7.44
CA ALA A 158 -0.33 14.25 -7.22
C ALA A 158 -1.77 14.65 -7.61
N ALA A 159 -2.27 14.19 -8.75
CA ALA A 159 -3.64 14.41 -9.17
C ALA A 159 -4.65 13.82 -8.17
N ALA A 160 -4.44 12.58 -7.73
CA ALA A 160 -5.31 11.93 -6.76
C ALA A 160 -5.34 12.64 -5.41
N LEU A 161 -4.22 13.18 -4.97
CA LEU A 161 -4.11 13.95 -3.73
C LEU A 161 -4.72 15.34 -3.86
N TYR A 162 -4.54 16.00 -5.03
CA TYR A 162 -5.13 17.32 -5.30
C TYR A 162 -6.65 17.33 -5.19
N PHE A 163 -7.31 16.28 -5.70
CA PHE A 163 -8.76 16.14 -5.62
C PHE A 163 -9.26 15.55 -4.29
N LYS A 164 -8.37 15.24 -3.35
CA LYS A 164 -8.81 14.71 -2.05
C LYS A 164 -9.14 15.84 -1.09
N PRO A 165 -10.41 15.98 -0.64
CA PRO A 165 -10.79 16.99 0.35
C PRO A 165 -10.10 16.72 1.68
N HIS A 166 -9.73 17.80 2.39
CA HIS A 166 -9.09 17.75 3.72
C HIS A 166 -7.77 16.95 3.80
N TRP A 167 -7.03 16.86 2.67
CA TRP A 167 -5.72 16.24 2.69
C TRP A 167 -4.71 17.05 3.50
N MET A 168 -4.10 16.37 4.47
CA MET A 168 -3.03 16.96 5.27
C MET A 168 -1.66 16.53 4.73
N MET A 169 -0.95 17.47 4.12
CA MET A 169 0.35 17.22 3.46
C MET A 169 1.40 16.58 4.37
N TRP A 170 1.40 16.90 5.66
CA TRP A 170 2.38 16.41 6.63
C TRP A 170 2.31 14.90 6.88
N PHE A 171 1.19 14.26 6.61
CA PHE A 171 1.03 12.81 6.75
C PHE A 171 1.28 12.04 5.44
N GLY A 172 1.67 12.74 4.37
CA GLY A 172 1.93 12.12 3.07
C GLY A 172 0.67 11.49 2.46
N ILE A 173 0.79 10.31 1.87
CA ILE A 173 -0.33 9.58 1.27
C ILE A 173 -1.24 9.07 2.39
N PRO A 174 -2.57 9.40 2.36
CA PRO A 174 -3.50 8.95 3.38
C PRO A 174 -3.58 7.42 3.45
N THR A 175 -3.36 6.87 4.62
CA THR A 175 -3.42 5.43 4.85
C THR A 175 -4.86 4.93 4.80
N PRO A 176 -5.18 3.82 4.12
CA PRO A 176 -6.51 3.21 4.12
C PRO A 176 -6.64 2.22 5.30
N ASP A 177 -6.51 2.73 6.52
CA ASP A 177 -6.53 1.96 7.77
C ASP A 177 -7.93 1.64 8.26
N THR A 178 -8.95 2.26 7.66
CA THR A 178 -10.37 2.06 7.96
C THR A 178 -11.12 1.79 6.66
N GLY A 179 -12.03 0.81 6.70
CA GLY A 179 -12.83 0.36 5.57
C GLY A 179 -12.14 -0.70 4.70
N LEU A 180 -12.95 -1.57 4.13
CA LEU A 180 -12.49 -2.60 3.17
C LEU A 180 -12.36 -2.04 1.75
N ILE A 181 -12.87 -0.84 1.48
CA ILE A 181 -12.66 -0.13 0.22
C ILE A 181 -11.59 0.93 0.47
N PRO A 182 -10.33 0.68 0.04
CA PRO A 182 -9.27 1.63 0.27
C PRO A 182 -9.52 2.95 -0.44
N ASN A 183 -9.09 4.05 0.15
CA ASN A 183 -9.26 5.36 -0.48
C ASN A 183 -8.51 5.45 -1.82
N THR A 184 -9.12 6.16 -2.78
CA THR A 184 -8.63 6.28 -4.16
C THR A 184 -7.20 6.83 -4.24
N ALA A 185 -6.84 7.79 -3.37
CA ALA A 185 -5.50 8.37 -3.38
C ALA A 185 -4.42 7.35 -3.00
N ALA A 186 -4.68 6.49 -2.00
CA ALA A 186 -3.79 5.40 -1.62
C ALA A 186 -3.68 4.35 -2.72
N LEU A 187 -4.82 3.94 -3.32
CA LEU A 187 -4.82 2.98 -4.42
C LEU A 187 -4.01 3.48 -5.62
N ILE A 188 -4.17 4.74 -6.02
CA ILE A 188 -3.42 5.32 -7.14
C ILE A 188 -1.95 5.44 -6.79
N ALA A 189 -1.60 6.08 -5.68
CA ALA A 189 -0.22 6.36 -5.35
C ALA A 189 0.60 5.08 -5.11
N PHE A 190 0.09 4.16 -4.29
CA PHE A 190 0.77 2.88 -4.03
C PHE A 190 0.67 1.92 -5.22
N GLY A 191 -0.43 1.99 -5.99
CA GLY A 191 -0.62 1.22 -7.22
C GLY A 191 0.36 1.60 -8.32
N VAL A 192 0.66 2.90 -8.49
CA VAL A 192 1.71 3.38 -9.41
C VAL A 192 3.08 2.84 -9.00
N ALA A 193 3.43 2.93 -7.71
CA ALA A 193 4.70 2.39 -7.22
C ALA A 193 4.81 0.86 -7.41
N PHE A 194 3.74 0.13 -7.08
CA PHE A 194 3.68 -1.32 -7.29
C PHE A 194 3.79 -1.68 -8.78
N SER A 195 3.05 -0.99 -9.64
CA SER A 195 3.06 -1.24 -11.09
C SER A 195 4.42 -0.92 -11.70
N PHE A 196 5.07 0.14 -11.27
CA PHE A 196 6.44 0.46 -11.68
C PHE A 196 7.41 -0.65 -11.30
N GLY A 197 7.40 -1.10 -10.05
CA GLY A 197 8.20 -2.24 -9.61
C GLY A 197 7.93 -3.52 -10.40
N TRP A 198 6.64 -3.80 -10.70
CA TRP A 198 6.22 -4.95 -11.50
C TRP A 198 6.74 -4.89 -12.94
N LEU A 199 6.80 -3.70 -13.54
CA LEU A 199 7.22 -3.49 -14.93
C LEU A 199 8.75 -3.45 -15.08
N ILE A 200 9.47 -2.80 -14.18
CA ILE A 200 10.93 -2.61 -14.27
C ILE A 200 11.70 -3.93 -14.21
N HIS A 201 11.16 -4.93 -13.53
CA HIS A 201 11.75 -6.28 -13.49
C HIS A 201 11.96 -6.87 -14.89
N ARG A 202 11.22 -6.42 -15.89
CA ARG A 202 11.29 -6.94 -17.26
C ARG A 202 12.54 -6.47 -18.03
N GLN A 203 13.17 -5.39 -17.60
CA GLN A 203 14.37 -4.82 -18.20
C GLN A 203 15.42 -4.50 -17.14
N PRO A 204 16.06 -5.51 -16.54
CA PRO A 204 17.06 -5.29 -15.50
C PRO A 204 18.25 -4.46 -15.97
N GLN A 205 18.53 -4.41 -17.27
CA GLN A 205 19.58 -3.59 -17.90
C GLN A 205 19.40 -2.07 -17.67
N ILE A 206 18.17 -1.62 -17.37
CA ILE A 206 17.90 -0.20 -17.03
C ILE A 206 18.45 0.19 -15.66
N LEU A 207 18.70 -0.78 -14.78
CA LEU A 207 19.23 -0.57 -13.45
C LEU A 207 20.79 -0.53 -13.45
N GLU A 208 21.43 -0.85 -14.57
CA GLU A 208 22.88 -0.92 -14.71
C GLU A 208 23.48 0.38 -15.33
N ASN A 209 22.64 1.30 -15.81
CA ASN A 209 23.01 2.62 -16.34
C ASN A 209 22.57 3.74 -15.36
#